data_0c88575d9b3990be98d252b9aedd9efa
#
_entry.id   0c88575d9b3990be98d252b9aedd9efa
#
_cell.length_a   1.000
_cell.length_b   1.000
_cell.length_c   1.000
_cell.angle_alpha   90.00
_cell.angle_beta   90.00
_cell.angle_gamma   90.00
#
_symmetry.space_group_name_H-M   'P 1'
#
loop_
_entity.id
_entity.type
_entity.pdbx_description
1 polymer ?
#
loop_
_entity_poly.entity_id
_entity_poly.type
_entity_poly.pdbx_seq_one_letter_code
_entity_poly.pdbx_strand_id
1 'polypeptide(L)'
;MFRLILQDPEVYEIDLLGSDEAQLVKISQDLGLNLNLDEMKRIREYFRKIGRNPTDIELQSLGQAWSEHCCYKSSKYYLKKYLLGFRPGYVISTSDDAGVVEFDEEHAYVVAFESHNHPSAIEPYGGAATGIGGILRDVVCMGAQPVALADPLFFGNPDTERERLPRGTKHPLY
;
A
#
# COMPACT_ATOMS: atom_id res chain seq x y z
N MET A 1 26.89 -3.44 21.81
CA MET A 1 25.67 -3.71 22.60
C MET A 1 24.75 -2.50 22.44
N PHE A 2 23.79 -2.56 21.47
CA PHE A 2 22.83 -1.47 21.23
C PHE A 2 21.74 -1.60 22.30
N ARG A 3 21.63 -0.61 23.18
CA ARG A 3 20.54 -0.48 24.13
C ARG A 3 19.38 0.17 23.38
N LEU A 4 18.39 -0.62 22.95
CA LEU A 4 17.10 -0.09 22.47
C LEU A 4 16.46 0.61 23.68
N ILE A 5 16.43 1.94 23.66
CA ILE A 5 15.60 2.73 24.56
C ILE A 5 14.21 2.70 23.91
N LEU A 6 13.41 1.73 24.30
CA LEU A 6 11.97 1.74 24.03
C LEU A 6 11.39 2.85 24.93
N GLN A 7 11.27 4.05 24.41
CA GLN A 7 10.31 4.99 24.94
C GLN A 7 8.92 4.47 24.55
N ASP A 8 8.01 4.43 25.50
CA ASP A 8 6.62 4.13 25.17
C ASP A 8 6.17 5.13 24.09
N PRO A 9 5.62 4.67 22.96
CA PRO A 9 5.17 5.56 21.91
C PRO A 9 4.08 6.47 22.48
N GLU A 10 4.25 7.77 22.31
CA GLU A 10 3.21 8.72 22.66
C GLU A 10 2.00 8.48 21.74
N VAL A 11 0.83 8.30 22.34
CA VAL A 11 -0.45 8.09 21.64
C VAL A 11 -1.32 9.30 21.90
N TYR A 12 -1.80 9.92 20.83
CA TYR A 12 -2.59 11.14 20.91
C TYR A 12 -4.07 10.87 20.61
N GLU A 13 -4.96 11.38 21.46
CA GLU A 13 -6.38 11.42 21.15
C GLU A 13 -6.65 12.57 20.16
N ILE A 14 -7.40 12.29 19.09
CA ILE A 14 -7.72 13.23 18.04
C ILE A 14 -9.19 13.63 18.15
N ASP A 15 -9.48 14.91 18.37
CA ASP A 15 -10.87 15.40 18.46
C ASP A 15 -11.56 15.33 17.09
N LEU A 16 -12.11 14.17 16.79
CA LEU A 16 -12.89 13.93 15.58
C LEU A 16 -14.37 14.25 15.77
N LEU A 17 -14.88 14.04 16.99
CA LEU A 17 -16.32 14.23 17.28
C LEU A 17 -16.72 15.69 17.29
N GLY A 18 -15.85 16.58 17.79
CA GLY A 18 -16.04 18.03 17.80
C GLY A 18 -15.72 18.74 16.49
N SER A 19 -15.07 18.03 15.54
CA SER A 19 -14.57 18.65 14.33
C SER A 19 -15.66 18.94 13.30
N ASP A 20 -15.59 20.10 12.64
CA ASP A 20 -16.36 20.43 11.45
C ASP A 20 -15.77 19.77 10.18
N GLU A 21 -16.39 19.98 9.03
CA GLU A 21 -15.97 19.35 7.77
C GLU A 21 -14.57 19.80 7.31
N ALA A 22 -14.23 21.06 7.49
CA ALA A 22 -12.93 21.60 7.13
C ALA A 22 -11.83 21.02 8.04
N GLN A 23 -12.11 20.89 9.33
CA GLN A 23 -11.23 20.26 10.31
C GLN A 23 -11.02 18.78 10.02
N LEU A 24 -12.06 18.03 9.61
CA LEU A 24 -11.92 16.63 9.21
C LEU A 24 -10.95 16.46 8.04
N VAL A 25 -11.08 17.31 7.01
CA VAL A 25 -10.15 17.30 5.86
C VAL A 25 -8.73 17.62 6.32
N LYS A 26 -8.59 18.62 7.18
CA LYS A 26 -7.28 19.01 7.72
C LYS A 26 -6.64 17.89 8.54
N ILE A 27 -7.38 17.22 9.41
CA ILE A 27 -6.90 16.05 10.18
C ILE A 27 -6.37 14.95 9.23
N SER A 28 -7.13 14.64 8.17
CA SER A 28 -6.69 13.65 7.18
C SER A 28 -5.38 14.05 6.49
N GLN A 29 -5.22 15.34 6.18
CA GLN A 29 -4.00 15.86 5.55
C GLN A 29 -2.80 15.88 6.51
N ASP A 30 -3.00 16.42 7.72
CA ASP A 30 -1.95 16.56 8.73
C ASP A 30 -1.40 15.19 9.17
N LEU A 31 -2.26 14.19 9.27
CA LEU A 31 -1.89 12.81 9.62
C LEU A 31 -1.52 11.94 8.40
N GLY A 32 -1.64 12.45 7.18
CA GLY A 32 -1.33 11.70 5.96
C GLY A 32 -2.21 10.47 5.71
N LEU A 33 -3.49 10.51 6.16
CA LEU A 33 -4.40 9.36 6.10
C LEU A 33 -4.89 9.04 4.68
N ASN A 34 -4.81 9.99 3.74
CA ASN A 34 -5.36 9.88 2.39
C ASN A 34 -6.85 9.51 2.34
N LEU A 35 -7.60 9.95 3.35
CA LEU A 35 -9.04 9.78 3.44
C LEU A 35 -9.75 11.04 2.98
N ASN A 36 -10.79 10.89 2.15
CA ASN A 36 -11.62 12.01 1.73
C ASN A 36 -12.66 12.39 2.80
N LEU A 37 -13.38 13.49 2.58
CA LEU A 37 -14.34 14.00 3.55
C LEU A 37 -15.43 12.99 3.93
N ASP A 38 -15.97 12.25 2.94
CA ASP A 38 -17.03 11.28 3.20
C ASP A 38 -16.53 10.08 4.02
N GLU A 39 -15.31 9.64 3.77
CA GLU A 39 -14.64 8.60 4.55
C GLU A 39 -14.40 9.08 5.99
N MET A 40 -13.89 10.29 6.17
CA MET A 40 -13.70 10.89 7.50
C MET A 40 -15.03 11.07 8.26
N LYS A 41 -16.11 11.45 7.57
CA LYS A 41 -17.46 11.50 8.18
C LYS A 41 -17.92 10.13 8.67
N ARG A 42 -17.69 9.07 7.90
CA ARG A 42 -18.04 7.69 8.29
C ARG A 42 -17.23 7.24 9.52
N ILE A 43 -15.95 7.55 9.57
CA ILE A 43 -15.11 7.28 10.73
C ILE A 43 -15.63 8.04 11.96
N ARG A 44 -15.91 9.34 11.81
CA ARG A 44 -16.51 10.15 12.89
C ARG A 44 -17.81 9.54 13.40
N GLU A 45 -18.71 9.10 12.51
CA GLU A 45 -19.96 8.47 12.89
C GLU A 45 -19.75 7.14 13.64
N TYR A 46 -18.77 6.36 13.24
CA TYR A 46 -18.38 5.14 13.96
C TYR A 46 -17.93 5.47 15.39
N PHE A 47 -17.01 6.43 15.57
CA PHE A 47 -16.52 6.82 16.89
C PHE A 47 -17.61 7.51 17.73
N ARG A 48 -18.55 8.22 17.12
CA ARG A 48 -19.73 8.74 17.80
C ARG A 48 -20.59 7.62 18.42
N LYS A 49 -20.77 6.50 17.71
CA LYS A 49 -21.52 5.35 18.23
C LYS A 49 -20.83 4.67 19.42
N ILE A 50 -19.52 4.63 19.42
CA ILE A 50 -18.76 4.10 20.56
C ILE A 50 -18.52 5.12 21.68
N GLY A 51 -18.89 6.38 21.49
CA GLY A 51 -18.90 7.40 22.55
C GLY A 51 -17.54 7.94 22.96
N ARG A 52 -16.52 7.88 22.08
CA ARG A 52 -15.19 8.44 22.33
C ARG A 52 -14.53 8.93 21.05
N ASN A 53 -13.52 9.76 21.19
CA ASN A 53 -12.63 10.10 20.10
C ASN A 53 -11.66 8.96 19.73
N PRO A 54 -11.17 8.90 18.50
CA PRO A 54 -10.10 7.99 18.10
C PRO A 54 -8.73 8.46 18.59
N THR A 55 -7.79 7.53 18.63
CA THR A 55 -6.38 7.85 18.71
C THR A 55 -5.79 8.05 17.30
N ASP A 56 -4.63 8.70 17.22
CA ASP A 56 -3.84 8.84 16.00
C ASP A 56 -3.49 7.47 15.39
N ILE A 57 -3.14 6.49 16.21
CA ILE A 57 -2.84 5.11 15.78
C ILE A 57 -4.07 4.44 15.18
N GLU A 58 -5.25 4.61 15.77
CA GLU A 58 -6.50 4.08 15.22
C GLU A 58 -6.82 4.71 13.86
N LEU A 59 -6.62 6.02 13.73
CA LEU A 59 -6.81 6.71 12.46
C LEU A 59 -5.82 6.25 11.39
N GLN A 60 -4.55 6.08 11.73
CA GLN A 60 -3.53 5.54 10.83
C GLN A 60 -3.88 4.11 10.38
N SER A 61 -4.32 3.26 11.29
CA SER A 61 -4.74 1.90 10.99
C SER A 61 -5.95 1.86 10.06
N LEU A 62 -6.94 2.74 10.29
CA LEU A 62 -8.11 2.88 9.42
C LEU A 62 -7.73 3.43 8.05
N GLY A 63 -6.85 4.44 7.99
CA GLY A 63 -6.33 4.99 6.74
C GLY A 63 -5.61 3.93 5.91
N GLN A 64 -4.78 3.12 6.54
CA GLN A 64 -4.08 2.02 5.89
C GLN A 64 -5.04 0.94 5.38
N ALA A 65 -5.93 0.44 6.24
CA ALA A 65 -6.88 -0.61 5.88
C ALA A 65 -7.86 -0.16 4.77
N TRP A 66 -8.18 1.12 4.75
CA TRP A 66 -9.08 1.72 3.75
C TRP A 66 -8.34 2.39 2.59
N SER A 67 -7.08 2.06 2.40
CA SER A 67 -6.27 2.54 1.29
C SER A 67 -6.59 1.82 -0.02
N GLU A 68 -6.19 2.40 -1.13
CA GLU A 68 -6.24 1.74 -2.43
C GLU A 68 -5.43 0.44 -2.44
N HIS A 69 -4.31 0.41 -1.75
CA HIS A 69 -3.44 -0.76 -1.63
C HIS A 69 -4.13 -1.94 -0.95
N CYS A 70 -4.79 -1.70 0.22
CA CYS A 70 -5.37 -2.79 1.01
C CYS A 70 -6.77 -3.22 0.55
N CYS A 71 -7.62 -2.29 0.12
CA CYS A 71 -9.03 -2.60 -0.18
C CYS A 71 -9.47 -2.31 -1.61
N TYR A 72 -8.58 -1.80 -2.45
CA TYR A 72 -8.90 -1.41 -3.84
C TYR A 72 -10.11 -0.48 -3.92
N LYS A 73 -10.19 0.50 -3.02
CA LYS A 73 -11.41 1.30 -2.78
C LYS A 73 -11.98 2.00 -4.03
N SER A 74 -11.12 2.39 -4.96
CA SER A 74 -11.52 3.00 -6.23
C SER A 74 -11.33 2.05 -7.41
N SER A 75 -10.23 1.34 -7.50
CA SER A 75 -9.91 0.47 -8.65
C SER A 75 -10.74 -0.80 -8.69
N LYS A 76 -11.26 -1.30 -7.58
CA LYS A 76 -12.09 -2.51 -7.52
C LYS A 76 -13.29 -2.49 -8.48
N TYR A 77 -13.91 -1.31 -8.65
CA TYR A 77 -15.00 -1.15 -9.60
C TYR A 77 -14.55 -1.39 -11.04
N TYR A 78 -13.41 -0.82 -11.44
CA TYR A 78 -12.87 -0.96 -12.79
C TYR A 78 -12.32 -2.36 -13.03
N LEU A 79 -11.65 -2.95 -12.05
CA LEU A 79 -11.21 -4.34 -12.10
C LEU A 79 -12.38 -5.28 -12.35
N LYS A 80 -13.48 -5.13 -11.60
CA LYS A 80 -14.68 -5.94 -11.79
C LYS A 80 -15.32 -5.73 -13.16
N LYS A 81 -15.37 -4.48 -13.63
CA LYS A 81 -16.04 -4.13 -14.88
C LYS A 81 -15.27 -4.60 -16.12
N TYR A 82 -13.94 -4.51 -16.09
CA TYR A 82 -13.14 -4.67 -17.30
C TYR A 82 -12.23 -5.89 -17.31
N LEU A 83 -11.81 -6.39 -16.13
CA LEU A 83 -10.83 -7.46 -16.05
C LEU A 83 -11.40 -8.77 -15.51
N LEU A 84 -12.17 -8.75 -14.43
CA LEU A 84 -12.64 -10.00 -13.81
C LEU A 84 -13.65 -10.81 -14.67
N GLY A 85 -14.24 -10.16 -15.67
CA GLY A 85 -15.06 -10.85 -16.69
C GLY A 85 -14.27 -11.40 -17.88
N PHE A 86 -13.02 -10.96 -18.06
CA PHE A 86 -12.15 -11.40 -19.13
C PHE A 86 -11.37 -12.64 -18.69
N ARG A 87 -11.88 -13.80 -19.06
CA ARG A 87 -11.26 -15.10 -18.73
C ARG A 87 -11.05 -15.90 -20.02
N PRO A 88 -9.99 -15.64 -20.80
CA PRO A 88 -9.59 -16.52 -21.88
C PRO A 88 -9.27 -17.91 -21.32
N GLY A 89 -9.45 -18.95 -22.15
CA GLY A 89 -9.36 -20.34 -21.71
C GLY A 89 -8.03 -20.75 -21.07
N TYR A 90 -6.95 -20.03 -21.38
CA TYR A 90 -5.62 -20.25 -20.81
C TYR A 90 -5.41 -19.61 -19.42
N VAL A 91 -6.36 -18.84 -18.91
CA VAL A 91 -6.26 -18.23 -17.57
C VAL A 91 -6.86 -19.15 -16.53
N ILE A 92 -6.02 -19.66 -15.62
CA ILE A 92 -6.41 -20.58 -14.56
C ILE A 92 -6.92 -19.79 -13.34
N SER A 93 -6.13 -18.81 -12.84
CA SER A 93 -6.52 -17.97 -11.71
C SER A 93 -6.05 -16.53 -11.87
N THR A 94 -6.89 -15.59 -11.37
CA THR A 94 -6.58 -14.15 -11.27
C THR A 94 -7.07 -13.53 -9.96
N SER A 95 -7.49 -14.36 -9.01
CA SER A 95 -8.13 -13.92 -7.76
C SER A 95 -7.34 -14.25 -6.51
N ASP A 96 -6.20 -14.88 -6.66
CA ASP A 96 -5.31 -15.30 -5.58
C ASP A 96 -4.07 -14.36 -5.49
N ASP A 97 -3.03 -14.78 -4.79
CA ASP A 97 -1.84 -13.95 -4.53
C ASP A 97 -1.06 -13.64 -5.82
N ALA A 98 -1.12 -14.54 -6.82
CA ALA A 98 -0.50 -14.35 -8.12
C ALA A 98 -1.42 -14.78 -9.27
N GLY A 99 -1.17 -14.27 -10.47
CA GLY A 99 -1.84 -14.74 -11.68
C GLY A 99 -1.31 -16.09 -12.12
N VAL A 100 -2.20 -17.00 -12.56
CA VAL A 100 -1.85 -18.32 -13.06
C VAL A 100 -2.38 -18.49 -14.47
N VAL A 101 -1.50 -18.81 -15.41
CA VAL A 101 -1.86 -19.08 -16.80
C VAL A 101 -1.32 -20.45 -17.22
N GLU A 102 -2.05 -21.10 -18.11
CA GLU A 102 -1.62 -22.35 -18.74
C GLU A 102 -0.38 -22.11 -19.59
N PHE A 103 0.63 -22.95 -19.43
CA PHE A 103 1.83 -22.93 -20.26
C PHE A 103 1.81 -24.07 -21.28
N ASP A 104 1.54 -25.30 -20.83
CA ASP A 104 1.31 -26.48 -21.63
C ASP A 104 0.36 -27.44 -20.91
N GLU A 105 0.20 -28.66 -21.39
CA GLU A 105 -0.72 -29.68 -20.84
C GLU A 105 -0.37 -30.08 -19.39
N GLU A 106 0.89 -29.93 -18.97
CA GLU A 106 1.40 -30.39 -17.67
C GLU A 106 1.83 -29.23 -16.76
N HIS A 107 2.03 -28.00 -17.30
CA HIS A 107 2.62 -26.89 -16.57
C HIS A 107 1.75 -25.64 -16.61
N ALA A 108 1.79 -24.89 -15.51
CA ALA A 108 1.22 -23.57 -15.39
C ALA A 108 2.32 -22.54 -15.11
N TYR A 109 2.14 -21.34 -15.63
CA TYR A 109 3.02 -20.20 -15.37
C TYR A 109 2.40 -19.29 -14.33
N VAL A 110 3.11 -19.09 -13.20
CA VAL A 110 2.67 -18.25 -12.10
C VAL A 110 3.45 -16.92 -12.16
N VAL A 111 2.72 -15.82 -12.20
CA VAL A 111 3.29 -14.48 -12.34
C VAL A 111 2.78 -13.56 -11.23
N ALA A 112 3.69 -13.02 -10.43
CA ALA A 112 3.43 -11.90 -9.54
C ALA A 112 4.07 -10.63 -10.11
N PHE A 113 3.38 -9.50 -9.96
CA PHE A 113 3.82 -8.20 -10.47
C PHE A 113 3.43 -7.10 -9.49
N GLU A 114 4.42 -6.35 -9.01
CA GLU A 114 4.15 -5.20 -8.16
C GLU A 114 5.15 -4.06 -8.41
N SER A 115 4.82 -2.86 -7.88
CA SER A 115 5.69 -1.70 -7.83
C SER A 115 5.99 -1.36 -6.37
N HIS A 116 7.28 -1.25 -6.03
CA HIS A 116 7.74 -0.92 -4.68
C HIS A 116 8.50 0.42 -4.64
N ASN A 117 7.98 1.42 -5.36
CA ASN A 117 8.68 2.68 -5.62
C ASN A 117 8.76 3.60 -4.39
N HIS A 118 7.67 3.78 -3.62
CA HIS A 118 7.65 4.69 -2.48
C HIS A 118 8.62 4.29 -1.37
N PRO A 119 8.59 3.05 -0.85
CA PRO A 119 9.58 2.61 0.14
C PRO A 119 11.00 2.73 -0.38
N SER A 120 11.24 2.35 -1.65
CA SER A 120 12.57 2.39 -2.28
C SER A 120 13.09 3.82 -2.51
N ALA A 121 12.20 4.81 -2.67
CA ALA A 121 12.59 6.21 -2.78
C ALA A 121 13.12 6.78 -1.46
N ILE A 122 12.70 6.24 -0.32
CA ILE A 122 13.08 6.70 1.02
C ILE A 122 14.25 5.85 1.56
N GLU A 123 14.14 4.53 1.48
CA GLU A 123 15.13 3.56 1.92
C GLU A 123 15.32 2.51 0.82
N PRO A 124 16.26 2.74 -0.13
CA PRO A 124 16.40 1.92 -1.33
C PRO A 124 16.71 0.45 -1.07
N TYR A 125 17.59 0.15 -0.12
CA TYR A 125 18.00 -1.22 0.16
C TYR A 125 16.85 -2.04 0.76
N GLY A 126 16.26 -1.55 1.84
CA GLY A 126 15.12 -2.23 2.49
C GLY A 126 13.87 -2.24 1.62
N GLY A 127 13.64 -1.16 0.85
CA GLY A 127 12.58 -1.09 -0.13
C GLY A 127 12.69 -2.14 -1.22
N ALA A 128 13.87 -2.29 -1.84
CA ALA A 128 14.13 -3.30 -2.84
C ALA A 128 14.04 -4.73 -2.27
N ALA A 129 14.62 -4.96 -1.10
CA ALA A 129 14.58 -6.26 -0.42
C ALA A 129 13.14 -6.69 -0.13
N THR A 130 12.30 -5.76 0.35
CA THR A 130 10.88 -6.04 0.63
C THR A 130 10.10 -6.29 -0.67
N GLY A 131 10.34 -5.51 -1.73
CA GLY A 131 9.71 -5.71 -3.03
C GLY A 131 10.00 -7.10 -3.60
N ILE A 132 11.26 -7.49 -3.64
CA ILE A 132 11.67 -8.84 -4.07
C ILE A 132 11.04 -9.92 -3.18
N GLY A 133 11.11 -9.75 -1.86
CA GLY A 133 10.54 -10.71 -0.91
C GLY A 133 9.04 -10.89 -1.07
N GLY A 134 8.30 -9.81 -1.31
CA GLY A 134 6.86 -9.81 -1.53
C GLY A 134 6.44 -10.64 -2.74
N ILE A 135 6.97 -10.32 -3.92
CA ILE A 135 6.58 -11.02 -5.15
C ILE A 135 7.04 -12.49 -5.19
N LEU A 136 8.20 -12.80 -4.60
CA LEU A 136 8.63 -14.20 -4.46
C LEU A 136 7.68 -14.98 -3.55
N ARG A 137 7.22 -14.34 -2.47
CA ARG A 137 6.25 -14.95 -1.56
C ARG A 137 4.91 -15.24 -2.24
N ASP A 138 4.42 -14.31 -3.06
CA ASP A 138 3.18 -14.50 -3.82
C ASP A 138 3.26 -15.75 -4.71
N VAL A 139 4.37 -15.92 -5.44
CA VAL A 139 4.59 -17.11 -6.28
C VAL A 139 4.66 -18.40 -5.44
N VAL A 140 5.39 -18.36 -4.31
CA VAL A 140 5.51 -19.53 -3.41
C VAL A 140 4.16 -19.88 -2.75
N CYS A 141 3.35 -18.89 -2.37
CA CYS A 141 2.03 -19.10 -1.79
C CYS A 141 1.06 -19.77 -2.78
N MET A 142 1.29 -19.62 -4.09
CA MET A 142 0.56 -20.38 -5.13
C MET A 142 1.04 -21.82 -5.29
N GLY A 143 2.01 -22.28 -4.50
CA GLY A 143 2.62 -23.60 -4.61
C GLY A 143 3.64 -23.74 -5.74
N ALA A 144 4.04 -22.62 -6.36
CA ALA A 144 5.00 -22.62 -7.45
C ALA A 144 6.43 -22.33 -6.98
N GLN A 145 7.41 -22.81 -7.74
CA GLN A 145 8.81 -22.50 -7.53
C GLN A 145 9.20 -21.27 -8.36
N PRO A 146 9.73 -20.19 -7.75
CA PRO A 146 10.27 -19.07 -8.50
C PRO A 146 11.43 -19.51 -9.40
N VAL A 147 11.37 -19.18 -10.68
CA VAL A 147 12.37 -19.55 -11.68
C VAL A 147 13.08 -18.36 -12.31
N ALA A 148 12.48 -17.17 -12.22
CA ALA A 148 13.05 -15.94 -12.74
C ALA A 148 12.54 -14.74 -11.97
N LEU A 149 13.33 -13.66 -11.96
CA LEU A 149 12.98 -12.35 -11.46
C LEU A 149 13.35 -11.31 -12.52
N ALA A 150 12.45 -10.37 -12.79
CA ALA A 150 12.72 -9.21 -13.63
C ALA A 150 12.48 -7.94 -12.81
N ASP A 151 13.45 -7.04 -12.83
CA ASP A 151 13.36 -5.78 -12.08
C ASP A 151 13.70 -4.61 -13.02
N PRO A 152 12.69 -4.06 -13.71
CA PRO A 152 12.89 -2.87 -14.53
C PRO A 152 13.05 -1.64 -13.64
N LEU A 153 14.25 -1.10 -13.55
CA LEU A 153 14.59 0.04 -12.72
C LEU A 153 14.29 1.36 -13.45
N PHE A 154 13.50 2.21 -12.81
CA PHE A 154 13.18 3.54 -13.29
C PHE A 154 13.62 4.59 -12.27
N PHE A 155 14.53 5.45 -12.67
CA PHE A 155 15.04 6.53 -11.85
C PHE A 155 14.58 7.89 -12.38
N GLY A 156 14.50 8.88 -11.50
CA GLY A 156 14.33 10.26 -11.90
C GLY A 156 15.56 10.82 -12.61
N ASN A 157 15.45 12.05 -13.12
CA ASN A 157 16.60 12.74 -13.70
C ASN A 157 17.70 12.91 -12.63
N PRO A 158 18.92 12.40 -12.89
CA PRO A 158 20.04 12.50 -11.94
C PRO A 158 20.47 13.94 -11.64
N ASP A 159 20.14 14.88 -12.53
CA ASP A 159 20.46 16.31 -12.36
C ASP A 159 19.40 17.07 -11.57
N THR A 160 18.38 16.37 -11.03
CA THR A 160 17.35 17.03 -10.21
C THR A 160 17.95 17.54 -8.92
N GLU A 161 17.77 18.84 -8.66
CA GLU A 161 18.20 19.47 -7.43
C GLU A 161 17.51 18.83 -6.22
N ARG A 162 18.26 18.59 -5.14
CA ARG A 162 17.78 17.88 -3.94
C ARG A 162 16.57 18.57 -3.31
N GLU A 163 16.50 19.90 -3.38
CA GLU A 163 15.42 20.72 -2.86
C GLU A 163 14.09 20.49 -3.59
N ARG A 164 14.13 19.95 -4.80
CA ARG A 164 12.94 19.62 -5.61
C ARG A 164 12.41 18.22 -5.37
N LEU A 165 13.14 17.40 -4.63
CA LEU A 165 12.69 16.05 -4.29
C LEU A 165 11.67 16.10 -3.14
N PRO A 166 10.68 15.22 -3.13
CA PRO A 166 9.78 15.06 -1.99
C PRO A 166 10.57 14.81 -0.70
N ARG A 167 10.08 15.36 0.40
CA ARG A 167 10.76 15.22 1.71
C ARG A 167 10.95 13.75 2.06
N GLY A 168 12.15 13.39 2.46
CA GLY A 168 12.52 12.02 2.81
C GLY A 168 13.00 11.16 1.64
N THR A 169 12.77 11.58 0.38
CA THR A 169 13.24 10.86 -0.79
C THR A 169 14.77 10.89 -0.87
N LYS A 170 15.38 9.74 -1.18
CA LYS A 170 16.80 9.66 -1.49
C LYS A 170 17.06 10.22 -2.89
N HIS A 171 18.17 10.92 -3.04
CA HIS A 171 18.60 11.35 -4.38
C HIS A 171 19.03 10.11 -5.20
N PRO A 172 18.70 10.04 -6.51
CA PRO A 172 19.01 8.87 -7.34
C PRO A 172 20.50 8.51 -7.42
N LEU A 173 21.38 9.42 -7.00
CA LEU A 173 22.84 9.18 -6.98
C LEU A 173 23.39 8.78 -5.57
N TYR A 174 22.53 8.56 -4.57
CA TYR A 174 22.97 8.20 -3.22
C TYR A 174 22.32 6.91 -2.73
#